data_49a2fe0f43de7555c186ec281dd81587
#
_entry.id   49a2fe0f43de7555c186ec281dd81587
#
_cell.length_a   1.000
_cell.length_b   1.000
_cell.length_c   1.000
_cell.angle_alpha   90.00
_cell.angle_beta   90.00
_cell.angle_gamma   90.00
#
_symmetry.space_group_name_H-M   'P 1'
#
loop_
_entity.id
_entity.type
_entity.pdbx_description
1 polymer ?
#
loop_
_entity_poly.entity_id
_entity_poly.type
_entity_poly.pdbx_seq_one_letter_code
_entity_poly.pdbx_strand_id
1 'polypeptide(L)'
;MSNWLLVVYRDWLVHIVHRLKLELLKQRYLHIDETHVQVLKEPGRKNTSDSYMWVYCSIRDAVNPIRYFEYQPGRSGKYPEAFLREYEGYIHTDAYSGYNAVSGVKRCLCYTHLRRAFVDALPKDIHNSEASKPAEAILRLNQLFNIESELETLPPDQKKKERLIREKPLLEAFWSWAEKSAIGELPKSKLSKAFHYALNNREGFWNYLEDGNCSISNSLAENCIRPFVIGRKNWLFSGSPKGAEASAGIYTLVETAKANGLAPMKYIKYILSDMPGSAFLEHPEYLDDYLPWNPLVKEFCR
;
A
#
# COMPACT_ATOMS: atom_id res chain seq x y z
N MET A 1 18.58 -4.23 -16.74
CA MET A 1 17.65 -3.68 -17.76
C MET A 1 18.47 -3.24 -18.96
N SER A 2 18.00 -3.48 -20.18
CA SER A 2 18.74 -3.10 -21.39
C SER A 2 18.69 -1.59 -21.64
N ASN A 3 19.73 -1.05 -22.28
CA ASN A 3 19.81 0.39 -22.51
C ASN A 3 18.63 0.97 -23.32
N TRP A 4 18.11 0.22 -24.30
CA TRP A 4 16.97 0.68 -25.09
C TRP A 4 15.70 0.84 -24.23
N LEU A 5 15.48 -0.03 -23.24
CA LEU A 5 14.33 0.08 -22.34
C LEU A 5 14.41 1.33 -21.44
N LEU A 6 15.64 1.71 -21.02
CA LEU A 6 15.86 2.96 -20.28
C LEU A 6 15.56 4.19 -21.13
N VAL A 7 15.91 4.16 -22.42
CA VAL A 7 15.59 5.23 -23.37
C VAL A 7 14.08 5.33 -23.56
N VAL A 8 13.41 4.22 -23.84
CA VAL A 8 11.94 4.16 -24.01
C VAL A 8 11.21 4.69 -22.77
N TYR A 9 11.66 4.28 -21.58
CA TYR A 9 11.07 4.78 -20.35
C TYR A 9 11.26 6.28 -20.20
N ARG A 10 12.47 6.77 -20.36
CA ARG A 10 12.82 8.20 -20.22
C ARG A 10 12.05 9.09 -21.20
N ASP A 11 11.94 8.66 -22.46
CA ASP A 11 11.45 9.53 -23.54
C ASP A 11 9.92 9.49 -23.69
N TRP A 12 9.26 8.40 -23.25
CA TRP A 12 7.82 8.23 -23.41
C TRP A 12 7.09 7.78 -22.14
N LEU A 13 7.42 6.62 -21.58
CA LEU A 13 6.60 5.99 -20.54
C LEU A 13 6.55 6.80 -19.25
N VAL A 14 7.59 7.52 -18.90
CA VAL A 14 7.66 8.37 -17.70
C VAL A 14 6.55 9.43 -17.67
N HIS A 15 6.15 9.95 -18.81
CA HIS A 15 5.10 10.97 -18.90
C HIS A 15 3.72 10.41 -18.51
N ILE A 16 3.39 9.19 -18.98
CA ILE A 16 2.16 8.49 -18.55
C ILE A 16 2.23 8.13 -17.08
N VAL A 17 3.38 7.67 -16.60
CA VAL A 17 3.57 7.38 -15.17
C VAL A 17 3.34 8.62 -14.32
N HIS A 18 3.89 9.77 -14.71
CA HIS A 18 3.60 11.03 -14.03
C HIS A 18 2.12 11.42 -14.09
N ARG A 19 1.47 11.21 -15.23
CA ARG A 19 0.04 11.50 -15.39
C ARG A 19 -0.81 10.61 -14.46
N LEU A 20 -0.45 9.33 -14.34
CA LEU A 20 -1.08 8.41 -13.39
C LEU A 20 -0.88 8.84 -11.93
N LYS A 21 0.29 9.40 -11.57
CA LYS A 21 0.50 9.96 -10.23
C LYS A 21 -0.49 11.09 -9.93
N LEU A 22 -0.68 12.01 -10.87
CA LEU A 22 -1.62 13.12 -10.69
C LEU A 22 -3.06 12.62 -10.50
N GLU A 23 -3.47 11.57 -11.24
CA GLU A 23 -4.80 10.96 -11.07
C GLU A 23 -4.92 10.19 -9.75
N LEU A 24 -3.85 9.52 -9.30
CA LEU A 24 -3.82 8.84 -8.01
C LEU A 24 -4.01 9.81 -6.84
N LEU A 25 -3.33 10.95 -6.88
CA LEU A 25 -3.39 11.96 -5.81
C LEU A 25 -4.74 12.70 -5.74
N LYS A 26 -5.61 12.58 -6.74
CA LYS A 26 -7.00 13.07 -6.69
C LYS A 26 -7.94 12.11 -5.94
N GLN A 27 -7.52 10.87 -5.69
CA GLN A 27 -8.35 9.87 -5.02
C GLN A 27 -8.32 10.05 -3.51
N ARG A 28 -9.46 9.86 -2.85
CA ARG A 28 -9.61 10.10 -1.41
C ARG A 28 -9.00 9.02 -0.51
N TYR A 29 -8.78 7.82 -1.02
CA TYR A 29 -8.32 6.67 -0.23
C TYR A 29 -7.13 6.01 -0.92
N LEU A 30 -6.02 5.90 -0.20
CA LEU A 30 -4.82 5.23 -0.69
C LEU A 30 -4.38 4.12 0.27
N HIS A 31 -3.78 3.08 -0.28
CA HIS A 31 -3.07 2.05 0.44
C HIS A 31 -1.58 2.14 0.10
N ILE A 32 -0.72 2.10 1.11
CA ILE A 32 0.72 2.33 0.93
C ILE A 32 1.50 1.24 1.63
N ASP A 33 2.52 0.73 0.95
CA ASP A 33 3.47 -0.23 1.52
C ASP A 33 4.84 -0.06 0.85
N GLU A 34 5.89 -0.61 1.42
CA GLU A 34 7.22 -0.58 0.84
C GLU A 34 7.97 -1.90 1.07
N THR A 35 8.87 -2.22 0.14
CA THR A 35 9.78 -3.36 0.26
C THR A 35 11.19 -2.96 -0.10
N HIS A 36 12.18 -3.56 0.56
CA HIS A 36 13.56 -3.28 0.23
C HIS A 36 13.92 -3.76 -1.19
N VAL A 37 14.85 -3.07 -1.82
CA VAL A 37 15.47 -3.47 -3.07
C VAL A 37 16.94 -3.06 -3.05
N GLN A 38 17.81 -3.95 -3.50
CA GLN A 38 19.22 -3.61 -3.68
C GLN A 38 19.39 -2.86 -5.01
N VAL A 39 20.05 -1.70 -4.95
CA VAL A 39 20.36 -0.89 -6.13
C VAL A 39 21.86 -0.60 -6.13
N LEU A 40 22.52 -0.94 -7.24
CA LEU A 40 23.94 -0.71 -7.40
C LEU A 40 24.21 0.71 -7.93
N LYS A 41 25.43 1.19 -7.71
CA LYS A 41 25.92 2.47 -8.24
C LYS A 41 25.08 3.68 -7.83
N GLU A 42 24.48 3.65 -6.64
CA GLU A 42 23.87 4.84 -6.05
C GLU A 42 24.95 5.83 -5.64
N PRO A 43 24.87 7.10 -6.03
CA PRO A 43 25.85 8.11 -5.64
C PRO A 43 26.01 8.24 -4.12
N GLY A 44 27.24 8.14 -3.63
CA GLY A 44 27.55 8.31 -2.21
C GLY A 44 27.10 7.15 -1.29
N ARG A 45 26.64 6.01 -1.84
CA ARG A 45 26.17 4.85 -1.07
C ARG A 45 26.90 3.58 -1.45
N LYS A 46 27.01 2.65 -0.48
CA LYS A 46 27.53 1.30 -0.72
C LYS A 46 26.53 0.48 -1.54
N ASN A 47 27.02 -0.42 -2.40
CA ASN A 47 26.17 -1.33 -3.16
C ASN A 47 25.33 -2.30 -2.27
N THR A 48 25.70 -2.44 -1.00
CA THR A 48 24.98 -3.24 0.02
C THR A 48 23.95 -2.44 0.81
N SER A 49 23.77 -1.15 0.50
CA SER A 49 22.76 -0.32 1.17
C SER A 49 21.36 -0.71 0.74
N ASP A 50 20.44 -0.75 1.70
CA ASP A 50 19.02 -0.99 1.41
C ASP A 50 18.39 0.25 0.80
N SER A 51 17.83 0.09 -0.37
CA SER A 51 16.92 1.02 -1.02
C SER A 51 15.51 0.42 -1.05
N TYR A 52 14.51 1.18 -1.40
CA TYR A 52 13.12 0.74 -1.26
C TYR A 52 12.31 0.97 -2.52
N MET A 53 11.44 0.02 -2.80
CA MET A 53 10.33 0.17 -3.73
C MET A 53 9.08 0.45 -2.89
N TRP A 54 8.52 1.62 -3.07
CA TRP A 54 7.25 2.04 -2.48
C TRP A 54 6.12 1.73 -3.45
N VAL A 55 4.95 1.38 -2.91
CA VAL A 55 3.72 1.24 -3.70
C VAL A 55 2.62 2.08 -3.09
N TYR A 56 1.93 2.83 -3.95
CA TYR A 56 0.76 3.63 -3.62
C TYR A 56 -0.40 3.13 -4.46
N CYS A 57 -1.44 2.64 -3.82
CA CYS A 57 -2.57 2.00 -4.50
C CYS A 57 -3.86 2.75 -4.19
N SER A 58 -4.69 2.96 -5.19
CA SER A 58 -6.11 3.27 -4.97
C SER A 58 -6.84 2.08 -4.34
N ILE A 59 -7.99 2.31 -3.72
CA ILE A 59 -8.83 1.22 -3.21
C ILE A 59 -9.26 0.25 -4.32
N ARG A 60 -9.75 -0.95 -3.93
CA ARG A 60 -10.14 -2.00 -4.87
C ARG A 60 -11.25 -1.52 -5.83
N ASP A 61 -12.25 -0.84 -5.27
CA ASP A 61 -13.46 -0.43 -5.99
C ASP A 61 -13.36 1.00 -6.54
N ALA A 62 -12.13 1.52 -6.70
CA ALA A 62 -11.92 2.80 -7.36
C ALA A 62 -12.40 2.73 -8.82
N VAL A 63 -13.06 3.78 -9.30
CA VAL A 63 -13.53 3.88 -10.70
C VAL A 63 -12.36 3.71 -11.68
N ASN A 64 -11.23 4.30 -11.35
CA ASN A 64 -9.99 4.23 -12.11
C ASN A 64 -8.88 3.70 -11.20
N PRO A 65 -8.74 2.38 -11.04
CA PRO A 65 -7.76 1.80 -10.13
C PRO A 65 -6.33 2.03 -10.62
N ILE A 66 -5.47 2.52 -9.74
CA ILE A 66 -4.06 2.80 -10.00
C ILE A 66 -3.19 2.04 -9.02
N ARG A 67 -2.07 1.52 -9.50
CA ARG A 67 -1.01 0.84 -8.75
C ARG A 67 0.31 1.52 -9.08
N TYR A 68 0.71 2.49 -8.27
CA TYR A 68 1.88 3.32 -8.53
C TYR A 68 3.09 2.83 -7.75
N PHE A 69 4.18 2.56 -8.43
CA PHE A 69 5.46 2.16 -7.83
C PHE A 69 6.46 3.30 -7.91
N GLU A 70 7.22 3.50 -6.84
CA GLU A 70 8.25 4.51 -6.74
C GLU A 70 9.51 3.93 -6.11
N TYR A 71 10.65 4.05 -6.80
CA TYR A 71 11.95 3.75 -6.22
C TYR A 71 12.43 4.91 -5.38
N GLN A 72 12.95 4.60 -4.18
CA GLN A 72 13.61 5.58 -3.31
C GLN A 72 14.87 4.98 -2.67
N PRO A 73 15.95 5.78 -2.49
CA PRO A 73 17.21 5.29 -1.91
C PRO A 73 17.14 5.07 -0.39
N GLY A 74 15.97 4.84 0.18
CA GLY A 74 15.81 4.56 1.60
C GLY A 74 14.36 4.47 2.04
N ARG A 75 14.17 4.28 3.36
CA ARG A 75 12.86 4.14 4.00
C ARG A 75 12.42 5.39 4.79
N SER A 76 13.17 6.49 4.71
CA SER A 76 12.86 7.71 5.49
C SER A 76 11.46 8.26 5.19
N GLY A 77 10.79 8.78 6.23
CA GLY A 77 9.47 9.42 6.11
C GLY A 77 9.41 10.61 5.15
N LYS A 78 10.55 11.23 4.84
CA LYS A 78 10.63 12.30 3.82
C LYS A 78 10.13 11.86 2.42
N TYR A 79 10.17 10.55 2.12
CA TYR A 79 9.74 10.05 0.81
C TYR A 79 8.22 10.01 0.68
N PRO A 80 7.46 9.35 1.56
CA PRO A 80 6.01 9.43 1.52
C PRO A 80 5.50 10.86 1.78
N GLU A 81 6.16 11.67 2.61
CA GLU A 81 5.84 13.09 2.79
C GLU A 81 5.95 13.87 1.47
N ALA A 82 7.04 13.70 0.74
CA ALA A 82 7.24 14.36 -0.56
C ALA A 82 6.27 13.85 -1.63
N PHE A 83 5.95 12.54 -1.62
CA PHE A 83 5.00 11.95 -2.56
C PHE A 83 3.58 12.46 -2.34
N LEU A 84 3.16 12.56 -1.08
CA LEU A 84 1.81 12.93 -0.63
C LEU A 84 1.71 14.42 -0.29
N ARG A 85 2.64 15.25 -0.75
CA ARG A 85 2.56 16.70 -0.55
C ARG A 85 1.21 17.22 -1.06
N GLU A 86 0.50 17.97 -0.23
CA GLU A 86 -0.83 18.51 -0.52
C GLU A 86 -1.94 17.46 -0.72
N TYR A 87 -1.66 16.19 -0.44
CA TYR A 87 -2.69 15.16 -0.45
C TYR A 87 -3.53 15.24 0.83
N GLU A 88 -4.84 15.28 0.65
CA GLU A 88 -5.83 15.24 1.74
C GLU A 88 -6.72 14.00 1.57
N GLY A 89 -6.78 13.15 2.57
CA GLY A 89 -7.60 11.95 2.50
C GLY A 89 -7.18 10.88 3.50
N TYR A 90 -7.57 9.65 3.23
CA TYR A 90 -7.25 8.49 4.05
C TYR A 90 -6.08 7.72 3.47
N ILE A 91 -5.11 7.37 4.30
CA ILE A 91 -4.04 6.46 3.93
C ILE A 91 -4.07 5.20 4.80
N HIS A 92 -3.98 4.03 4.18
CA HIS A 92 -3.90 2.74 4.87
C HIS A 92 -2.44 2.26 4.85
N THR A 93 -1.88 2.01 6.03
CA THR A 93 -0.47 1.63 6.20
C THR A 93 -0.32 0.63 7.35
N ASP A 94 0.89 0.08 7.51
CA ASP A 94 1.31 -0.45 8.81
C ASP A 94 1.61 0.68 9.80
N ALA A 95 2.10 0.37 11.01
CA ALA A 95 2.46 1.38 12.00
C ALA A 95 3.92 1.86 11.90
N TYR A 96 4.56 1.76 10.74
CA TYR A 96 5.90 2.31 10.56
C TYR A 96 5.91 3.81 10.81
N SER A 97 6.82 4.26 11.68
CA SER A 97 6.88 5.66 12.14
C SER A 97 7.21 6.67 11.03
N GLY A 98 7.81 6.23 9.92
CA GLY A 98 8.09 7.10 8.78
C GLY A 98 6.85 7.77 8.20
N TYR A 99 5.69 7.13 8.28
CA TYR A 99 4.43 7.74 7.83
C TYR A 99 3.92 8.87 8.72
N ASN A 100 4.48 9.06 9.92
CA ASN A 100 4.12 10.18 10.80
C ASN A 100 4.59 11.55 10.24
N ALA A 101 5.50 11.55 9.26
CA ALA A 101 5.92 12.75 8.56
C ALA A 101 4.86 13.31 7.60
N VAL A 102 3.88 12.47 7.19
CA VAL A 102 2.82 12.88 6.26
C VAL A 102 1.75 13.65 7.02
N SER A 103 1.61 14.93 6.72
CA SER A 103 0.59 15.81 7.31
C SER A 103 -0.68 15.87 6.45
N GLY A 104 -1.80 16.34 7.03
CA GLY A 104 -3.06 16.55 6.30
C GLY A 104 -3.85 15.26 6.01
N VAL A 105 -3.40 14.10 6.44
CA VAL A 105 -4.03 12.80 6.14
C VAL A 105 -4.62 12.15 7.39
N LYS A 106 -5.67 11.34 7.20
CA LYS A 106 -6.16 10.40 8.20
C LYS A 106 -5.56 9.02 7.95
N ARG A 107 -4.73 8.56 8.87
CA ARG A 107 -4.03 7.28 8.74
C ARG A 107 -4.83 6.15 9.38
N CYS A 108 -5.28 5.19 8.57
CA CYS A 108 -5.90 3.95 8.99
C CYS A 108 -4.84 2.87 9.14
N LEU A 109 -4.69 2.31 10.33
CA LEU A 109 -3.69 1.29 10.61
C LEU A 109 -4.22 -0.11 10.36
N CYS A 110 -3.33 -0.98 9.91
CA CYS A 110 -3.64 -2.35 9.51
C CYS A 110 -3.83 -3.28 10.73
N TYR A 111 -5.05 -3.75 10.96
CA TYR A 111 -5.35 -4.74 12.00
C TYR A 111 -4.71 -6.12 11.76
N THR A 112 -4.38 -6.46 10.50
CA THR A 112 -3.63 -7.69 10.21
C THR A 112 -2.24 -7.65 10.86
N HIS A 113 -1.57 -6.50 10.84
CA HIS A 113 -0.29 -6.31 11.52
C HIS A 113 -0.44 -6.35 13.04
N LEU A 114 -1.49 -5.72 13.59
CA LEU A 114 -1.80 -5.81 15.02
C LEU A 114 -2.03 -7.26 15.46
N ARG A 115 -2.85 -7.99 14.71
CA ARG A 115 -3.11 -9.41 14.96
C ARG A 115 -1.85 -10.26 14.89
N ARG A 116 -0.99 -10.02 13.88
CA ARG A 116 0.30 -10.71 13.71
C ARG A 116 1.22 -10.50 14.92
N ALA A 117 1.27 -9.30 15.49
CA ALA A 117 2.07 -9.03 16.69
C ALA A 117 1.66 -9.92 17.87
N PHE A 118 0.36 -10.19 18.06
CA PHE A 118 -0.13 -11.12 19.08
C PHE A 118 0.11 -12.59 18.69
N VAL A 119 0.00 -12.96 17.42
CA VAL A 119 0.34 -14.32 16.94
C VAL A 119 1.82 -14.62 17.22
N ASP A 120 2.71 -13.68 16.96
CA ASP A 120 4.15 -13.84 17.23
C ASP A 120 4.46 -13.95 18.74
N ALA A 121 3.55 -13.50 19.59
CA ALA A 121 3.66 -13.56 21.03
C ALA A 121 3.02 -14.83 21.66
N LEU A 122 2.38 -15.69 20.84
CA LEU A 122 1.82 -16.96 21.34
C LEU A 122 2.90 -17.84 21.96
N PRO A 123 2.61 -18.50 23.08
CA PRO A 123 3.46 -19.52 23.64
C PRO A 123 3.71 -20.66 22.63
N LYS A 124 4.90 -21.23 22.64
CA LYS A 124 5.23 -22.39 21.79
C LYS A 124 4.58 -23.68 22.25
N ASP A 125 4.17 -23.74 23.51
CA ASP A 125 3.52 -24.90 24.11
C ASP A 125 2.00 -24.81 23.84
N ILE A 126 1.47 -25.78 23.13
CA ILE A 126 0.07 -25.86 22.71
C ILE A 126 -0.88 -25.88 23.92
N HIS A 127 -0.53 -26.56 25.02
CA HIS A 127 -1.38 -26.65 26.23
C HIS A 127 -1.57 -25.31 26.94
N ASN A 128 -0.64 -24.37 26.81
CA ASN A 128 -0.72 -23.04 27.42
C ASN A 128 -1.16 -21.94 26.42
N SER A 129 -1.40 -22.28 25.15
CA SER A 129 -1.68 -21.29 24.12
C SER A 129 -3.13 -20.79 24.17
N GLU A 130 -4.11 -21.67 24.42
CA GLU A 130 -5.55 -21.35 24.29
C GLU A 130 -6.06 -20.38 25.38
N ALA A 131 -5.55 -20.47 26.60
CA ALA A 131 -5.92 -19.59 27.71
C ALA A 131 -4.98 -18.37 27.88
N SER A 132 -4.10 -18.13 26.91
CA SER A 132 -3.09 -17.06 27.01
C SER A 132 -3.64 -15.70 26.57
N LYS A 133 -3.09 -14.61 27.14
CA LYS A 133 -3.45 -13.25 26.72
C LYS A 133 -3.28 -13.01 25.20
N PRO A 134 -2.22 -13.51 24.50
CA PRO A 134 -2.15 -13.41 23.05
C PRO A 134 -3.31 -14.10 22.33
N ALA A 135 -3.74 -15.29 22.78
CA ALA A 135 -4.86 -15.99 22.18
C ALA A 135 -6.18 -15.22 22.37
N GLU A 136 -6.39 -14.65 23.56
CA GLU A 136 -7.55 -13.79 23.81
C GLU A 136 -7.55 -12.55 22.90
N ALA A 137 -6.39 -11.87 22.71
CA ALA A 137 -6.28 -10.76 21.77
C ALA A 137 -6.66 -11.17 20.35
N ILE A 138 -6.16 -12.32 19.89
CA ILE A 138 -6.46 -12.86 18.57
C ILE A 138 -7.95 -13.15 18.39
N LEU A 139 -8.59 -13.76 19.38
CA LEU A 139 -10.02 -14.03 19.34
C LEU A 139 -10.86 -12.76 19.23
N ARG A 140 -10.53 -11.73 20.04
CA ARG A 140 -11.19 -10.41 19.98
C ARG A 140 -11.02 -9.74 18.63
N LEU A 141 -9.81 -9.75 18.05
CA LEU A 141 -9.53 -9.20 16.75
C LEU A 141 -10.20 -9.99 15.61
N ASN A 142 -10.30 -11.32 15.71
CA ASN A 142 -11.00 -12.13 14.73
C ASN A 142 -12.49 -11.79 14.63
N GLN A 143 -13.13 -11.35 15.73
CA GLN A 143 -14.52 -10.90 15.70
C GLN A 143 -14.72 -9.72 14.76
N LEU A 144 -13.76 -8.76 14.74
CA LEU A 144 -13.80 -7.62 13.81
C LEU A 144 -13.67 -8.07 12.35
N PHE A 145 -12.74 -8.98 12.05
CA PHE A 145 -12.58 -9.50 10.69
C PHE A 145 -13.82 -10.28 10.22
N ASN A 146 -14.50 -11.00 11.11
CA ASN A 146 -15.72 -11.71 10.76
C ASN A 146 -16.84 -10.71 10.42
N ILE A 147 -17.02 -9.68 11.23
CA ILE A 147 -18.00 -8.61 10.93
C ILE A 147 -17.66 -7.93 9.60
N GLU A 148 -16.41 -7.54 9.36
CA GLU A 148 -15.98 -6.91 8.11
C GLU A 148 -16.27 -7.79 6.88
N SER A 149 -16.14 -9.12 7.01
CA SER A 149 -16.49 -10.06 5.94
C SER A 149 -17.99 -10.06 5.63
N GLU A 150 -18.84 -9.96 6.66
CA GLU A 150 -20.30 -9.84 6.48
C GLU A 150 -20.69 -8.50 5.84
N LEU A 151 -19.91 -7.45 6.13
CA LEU A 151 -20.16 -6.09 5.62
C LEU A 151 -19.56 -5.83 4.24
N GLU A 152 -18.84 -6.77 3.63
CA GLU A 152 -18.04 -6.55 2.41
C GLU A 152 -18.89 -5.99 1.25
N THR A 153 -20.11 -6.48 1.10
CA THR A 153 -21.02 -6.12 -0.01
C THR A 153 -21.89 -4.90 0.26
N LEU A 154 -21.86 -4.34 1.46
CA LEU A 154 -22.69 -3.20 1.82
C LEU A 154 -22.16 -1.89 1.20
N PRO A 155 -23.06 -0.97 0.80
CA PRO A 155 -22.68 0.39 0.45
C PRO A 155 -21.92 1.08 1.59
N PRO A 156 -20.97 2.00 1.28
CA PRO A 156 -20.10 2.61 2.28
C PRO A 156 -20.84 3.25 3.47
N ASP A 157 -21.94 3.95 3.23
CA ASP A 157 -22.71 4.60 4.30
C ASP A 157 -23.37 3.57 5.23
N GLN A 158 -23.86 2.46 4.69
CA GLN A 158 -24.41 1.37 5.50
C GLN A 158 -23.31 0.64 6.26
N LYS A 159 -22.19 0.36 5.60
CA LYS A 159 -21.00 -0.25 6.21
C LYS A 159 -20.52 0.58 7.40
N LYS A 160 -20.43 1.91 7.25
CA LYS A 160 -20.07 2.80 8.37
C LYS A 160 -21.05 2.67 9.53
N LYS A 161 -22.37 2.67 9.27
CA LYS A 161 -23.38 2.54 10.33
C LYS A 161 -23.26 1.21 11.08
N GLU A 162 -23.12 0.10 10.34
CA GLU A 162 -22.96 -1.23 10.93
C GLU A 162 -21.68 -1.34 11.77
N ARG A 163 -20.56 -0.78 11.32
CA ARG A 163 -19.32 -0.69 12.09
C ARG A 163 -19.51 0.03 13.43
N LEU A 164 -20.22 1.15 13.42
CA LEU A 164 -20.48 1.91 14.64
C LEU A 164 -21.38 1.15 15.62
N ILE A 165 -22.29 0.32 15.14
CA ILE A 165 -23.18 -0.49 15.97
C ILE A 165 -22.47 -1.77 16.47
N ARG A 166 -21.74 -2.47 15.60
CA ARG A 166 -21.24 -3.82 15.88
C ARG A 166 -19.77 -3.85 16.28
N GLU A 167 -18.91 -3.06 15.63
CA GLU A 167 -17.47 -3.12 15.87
C GLU A 167 -16.99 -2.13 16.92
N LYS A 168 -17.56 -0.93 16.98
CA LYS A 168 -17.15 0.08 17.96
C LYS A 168 -17.21 -0.44 19.40
N PRO A 169 -18.26 -1.13 19.87
CA PRO A 169 -18.30 -1.70 21.24
C PRO A 169 -17.22 -2.77 21.45
N LEU A 170 -16.94 -3.59 20.44
CA LEU A 170 -15.89 -4.61 20.51
C LEU A 170 -14.50 -3.98 20.62
N LEU A 171 -14.27 -2.88 19.88
CA LEU A 171 -13.03 -2.12 19.96
C LEU A 171 -12.87 -1.47 21.34
N GLU A 172 -13.90 -0.84 21.88
CA GLU A 172 -13.87 -0.27 23.22
C GLU A 172 -13.54 -1.34 24.27
N ALA A 173 -14.15 -2.51 24.16
CA ALA A 173 -13.86 -3.66 25.02
C ALA A 173 -12.42 -4.18 24.83
N PHE A 174 -11.94 -4.26 23.59
CA PHE A 174 -10.56 -4.67 23.29
C PHE A 174 -9.54 -3.71 23.90
N TRP A 175 -9.72 -2.40 23.72
CA TRP A 175 -8.78 -1.41 24.26
C TRP A 175 -8.77 -1.40 25.79
N SER A 176 -9.95 -1.45 26.44
CA SER A 176 -10.03 -1.54 27.89
C SER A 176 -9.35 -2.80 28.43
N TRP A 177 -9.53 -3.93 27.75
CA TRP A 177 -8.85 -5.18 28.08
C TRP A 177 -7.33 -5.09 27.86
N ALA A 178 -6.88 -4.51 26.74
CA ALA A 178 -5.46 -4.38 26.40
C ALA A 178 -4.70 -3.52 27.41
N GLU A 179 -5.30 -2.37 27.83
CA GLU A 179 -4.73 -1.50 28.87
C GLU A 179 -4.52 -2.26 30.18
N LYS A 180 -5.50 -3.03 30.66
CA LYS A 180 -5.41 -3.81 31.88
C LYS A 180 -4.42 -4.97 31.74
N SER A 181 -4.45 -5.66 30.62
CA SER A 181 -3.64 -6.84 30.37
C SER A 181 -2.16 -6.54 30.14
N ALA A 182 -1.83 -5.32 29.68
CA ALA A 182 -0.46 -4.86 29.52
C ALA A 182 0.28 -4.65 30.87
N ILE A 183 -0.48 -4.42 31.97
CA ILE A 183 0.09 -4.18 33.29
C ILE A 183 0.80 -5.44 33.78
N GLY A 184 2.05 -5.27 34.23
CA GLY A 184 2.86 -6.36 34.77
C GLY A 184 3.52 -7.27 33.74
N GLU A 185 3.36 -7.01 32.44
CA GLU A 185 4.06 -7.77 31.40
C GLU A 185 5.56 -7.55 31.44
N LEU A 186 6.30 -8.65 31.26
CA LEU A 186 7.76 -8.63 31.28
C LEU A 186 8.31 -7.68 30.19
N PRO A 187 9.09 -6.65 30.57
CA PRO A 187 9.66 -5.70 29.60
C PRO A 187 10.42 -6.40 28.48
N LYS A 188 10.28 -5.91 27.23
CA LYS A 188 10.91 -6.46 26.03
C LYS A 188 10.41 -7.85 25.58
N SER A 189 9.48 -8.50 26.31
CA SER A 189 8.82 -9.71 25.81
C SER A 189 8.08 -9.43 24.51
N LYS A 190 7.81 -10.47 23.73
CA LYS A 190 6.98 -10.34 22.51
C LYS A 190 5.59 -9.80 22.82
N LEU A 191 4.98 -10.26 23.93
CA LEU A 191 3.68 -9.82 24.37
C LEU A 191 3.68 -8.33 24.79
N SER A 192 4.67 -7.91 25.58
CA SER A 192 4.85 -6.49 25.91
C SER A 192 4.97 -5.61 24.66
N LYS A 193 5.75 -6.06 23.65
CA LYS A 193 5.86 -5.36 22.36
C LYS A 193 4.54 -5.29 21.61
N ALA A 194 3.73 -6.37 21.61
CA ALA A 194 2.42 -6.39 20.97
C ALA A 194 1.45 -5.41 21.64
N PHE A 195 1.42 -5.34 22.98
CA PHE A 195 0.63 -4.34 23.70
C PHE A 195 1.11 -2.91 23.44
N HIS A 196 2.43 -2.65 23.47
CA HIS A 196 2.95 -1.32 23.14
C HIS A 196 2.60 -0.92 21.69
N TYR A 197 2.71 -1.86 20.74
CA TYR A 197 2.29 -1.61 19.36
C TYR A 197 0.80 -1.22 19.28
N ALA A 198 -0.07 -1.95 19.98
CA ALA A 198 -1.49 -1.65 20.06
C ALA A 198 -1.74 -0.26 20.67
N LEU A 199 -1.30 -0.06 21.90
CA LEU A 199 -1.66 1.10 22.71
C LEU A 199 -1.06 2.42 22.18
N ASN A 200 0.20 2.39 21.71
CA ASN A 200 0.85 3.58 21.15
C ASN A 200 0.27 4.04 19.81
N ASN A 201 -0.44 3.16 19.12
CA ASN A 201 -1.02 3.44 17.79
C ASN A 201 -2.57 3.45 17.81
N ARG A 202 -3.18 3.46 19.00
CA ARG A 202 -4.62 3.30 19.19
C ARG A 202 -5.46 4.22 18.30
N GLU A 203 -5.11 5.49 18.19
CA GLU A 203 -5.84 6.47 17.39
C GLU A 203 -5.94 6.04 15.92
N GLY A 204 -4.84 5.63 15.30
CA GLY A 204 -4.83 5.18 13.91
C GLY A 204 -5.68 3.94 13.65
N PHE A 205 -5.91 3.11 14.67
CA PHE A 205 -6.80 1.95 14.57
C PHE A 205 -8.29 2.31 14.61
N TRP A 206 -8.67 3.50 15.05
CA TRP A 206 -10.07 3.98 15.06
C TRP A 206 -10.49 4.61 13.74
N ASN A 207 -9.57 5.17 12.98
CA ASN A 207 -9.87 6.02 11.84
C ASN A 207 -10.68 5.33 10.72
N TYR A 208 -10.58 4.00 10.56
CA TYR A 208 -11.36 3.28 9.56
C TYR A 208 -12.87 3.28 9.82
N LEU A 209 -13.30 3.51 11.06
CA LEU A 209 -14.71 3.63 11.41
C LEU A 209 -15.37 4.91 10.87
N GLU A 210 -14.57 5.91 10.53
CA GLU A 210 -15.09 7.21 10.11
C GLU A 210 -15.70 7.19 8.70
N ASP A 211 -15.27 6.22 7.87
CA ASP A 211 -15.73 6.13 6.48
C ASP A 211 -15.81 4.67 6.02
N GLY A 212 -16.93 4.30 5.42
CA GLY A 212 -17.17 2.92 4.97
C GLY A 212 -16.28 2.46 3.82
N ASN A 213 -15.61 3.38 3.11
CA ASN A 213 -14.62 3.04 2.09
C ASN A 213 -13.25 2.70 2.69
N CYS A 214 -13.00 3.06 3.95
CA CYS A 214 -11.78 2.67 4.63
C CYS A 214 -11.75 1.17 4.89
N SER A 215 -10.58 0.56 4.80
CA SER A 215 -10.36 -0.87 5.05
C SER A 215 -9.81 -1.09 6.46
N ILE A 216 -10.19 -2.21 7.09
CA ILE A 216 -9.61 -2.67 8.35
C ILE A 216 -8.16 -3.16 8.17
N SER A 217 -7.73 -3.44 6.93
CA SER A 217 -6.39 -3.97 6.66
C SER A 217 -5.70 -3.27 5.48
N ASN A 218 -4.38 -3.35 5.44
CA ASN A 218 -3.56 -2.88 4.33
C ASN A 218 -3.19 -4.00 3.34
N SER A 219 -3.91 -5.12 3.35
CA SER A 219 -3.63 -6.28 2.50
C SER A 219 -3.65 -5.95 1.00
N LEU A 220 -4.35 -4.90 0.60
CA LEU A 220 -4.37 -4.44 -0.79
C LEU A 220 -2.98 -3.99 -1.25
N ALA A 221 -2.29 -3.13 -0.49
CA ALA A 221 -0.93 -2.70 -0.84
C ALA A 221 0.07 -3.87 -0.77
N GLU A 222 -0.05 -4.75 0.24
CA GLU A 222 0.75 -5.97 0.35
C GLU A 222 0.59 -6.89 -0.88
N ASN A 223 -0.62 -7.03 -1.40
CA ASN A 223 -0.89 -7.79 -2.63
C ASN A 223 -0.37 -7.07 -3.88
N CYS A 224 -0.48 -5.74 -3.93
CA CYS A 224 0.01 -4.95 -5.06
C CYS A 224 1.54 -4.99 -5.19
N ILE A 225 2.27 -4.98 -4.07
CA ILE A 225 3.75 -5.04 -4.09
C ILE A 225 4.30 -6.45 -4.33
N ARG A 226 3.49 -7.49 -4.12
CA ARG A 226 3.90 -8.90 -4.25
C ARG A 226 4.51 -9.27 -5.61
N PRO A 227 4.00 -8.82 -6.78
CA PRO A 227 4.64 -9.12 -8.07
C PRO A 227 6.08 -8.61 -8.14
N PHE A 228 6.37 -7.45 -7.58
CA PHE A 228 7.73 -6.92 -7.47
C PHE A 228 8.61 -7.79 -6.56
N VAL A 229 8.09 -8.18 -5.39
CA VAL A 229 8.81 -9.05 -4.42
C VAL A 229 9.13 -10.42 -5.04
N ILE A 230 8.20 -11.00 -5.81
CA ILE A 230 8.42 -12.27 -6.54
C ILE A 230 9.46 -12.08 -7.64
N GLY A 231 9.33 -11.02 -8.44
CA GLY A 231 10.28 -10.70 -9.51
C GLY A 231 11.69 -10.49 -8.98
N ARG A 232 11.84 -9.84 -7.82
CA ARG A 232 13.13 -9.64 -7.17
C ARG A 232 13.88 -10.95 -6.87
N LYS A 233 13.18 -12.05 -6.59
CA LYS A 233 13.80 -13.36 -6.39
C LYS A 233 14.51 -13.87 -7.65
N ASN A 234 14.13 -13.37 -8.83
CA ASN A 234 14.74 -13.77 -10.11
C ASN A 234 15.89 -12.83 -10.49
N TRP A 235 15.70 -11.50 -10.44
CA TRP A 235 16.70 -10.55 -10.92
C TRP A 235 17.59 -9.95 -9.81
N LEU A 236 17.30 -10.22 -8.55
CA LEU A 236 18.04 -9.95 -7.30
C LEU A 236 18.25 -8.46 -7.00
N PHE A 237 18.75 -7.65 -7.92
CA PHE A 237 19.10 -6.24 -7.74
C PHE A 237 18.87 -5.41 -9.00
N SER A 238 18.79 -4.10 -8.86
CA SER A 238 18.84 -3.14 -9.97
C SER A 238 20.27 -2.65 -10.18
N GLY A 239 20.75 -2.62 -11.44
CA GLY A 239 22.11 -2.25 -11.77
C GLY A 239 22.43 -0.77 -11.60
N SER A 240 21.42 0.10 -11.45
CA SER A 240 21.57 1.54 -11.26
C SER A 240 20.26 2.17 -10.77
N PRO A 241 20.28 3.39 -10.19
CA PRO A 241 19.10 4.17 -9.87
C PRO A 241 18.14 4.34 -11.05
N LYS A 242 18.65 4.73 -12.21
CA LYS A 242 17.84 4.88 -13.44
C LYS A 242 17.14 3.57 -13.83
N GLY A 243 17.81 2.42 -13.61
CA GLY A 243 17.20 1.10 -13.81
C GLY A 243 16.10 0.79 -12.81
N ALA A 244 16.26 1.19 -11.56
CA ALA A 244 15.24 1.03 -10.52
C ALA A 244 14.02 1.92 -10.79
N GLU A 245 14.22 3.18 -11.19
CA GLU A 245 13.15 4.12 -11.59
C GLU A 245 12.36 3.59 -12.79
N ALA A 246 13.06 3.15 -13.86
CA ALA A 246 12.40 2.57 -15.02
C ALA A 246 11.64 1.29 -14.68
N SER A 247 12.17 0.45 -13.77
CA SER A 247 11.47 -0.72 -13.25
C SER A 247 10.20 -0.33 -12.52
N ALA A 248 10.26 0.67 -11.62
CA ALA A 248 9.09 1.18 -10.89
C ALA A 248 8.00 1.65 -11.86
N GLY A 249 8.37 2.46 -12.86
CA GLY A 249 7.41 2.96 -13.84
C GLY A 249 6.78 1.85 -14.70
N ILE A 250 7.56 0.85 -15.11
CA ILE A 250 7.02 -0.30 -15.86
C ILE A 250 6.08 -1.14 -14.97
N TYR A 251 6.42 -1.39 -13.70
CA TYR A 251 5.49 -2.02 -12.76
C TYR A 251 4.21 -1.19 -12.58
N THR A 252 4.33 0.14 -12.51
CA THR A 252 3.16 1.04 -12.46
C THR A 252 2.23 0.81 -13.65
N LEU A 253 2.75 0.83 -14.87
CA LEU A 253 1.94 0.64 -16.07
C LEU A 253 1.33 -0.75 -16.15
N VAL A 254 2.12 -1.79 -15.88
CA VAL A 254 1.68 -3.20 -15.94
C VAL A 254 0.61 -3.50 -14.90
N GLU A 255 0.84 -3.13 -13.63
CA GLU A 255 -0.10 -3.45 -12.55
C GLU A 255 -1.35 -2.56 -12.60
N THR A 256 -1.23 -1.31 -13.08
CA THR A 256 -2.39 -0.45 -13.34
C THR A 256 -3.22 -0.98 -14.51
N ALA A 257 -2.60 -1.45 -15.60
CA ALA A 257 -3.31 -2.09 -16.70
C ALA A 257 -4.12 -3.30 -16.22
N LYS A 258 -3.50 -4.21 -15.46
CA LYS A 258 -4.20 -5.37 -14.85
C LYS A 258 -5.37 -4.94 -13.96
N ALA A 259 -5.18 -3.92 -13.12
CA ALA A 259 -6.23 -3.42 -12.24
C ALA A 259 -7.43 -2.85 -13.00
N ASN A 260 -7.22 -2.39 -14.24
CA ASN A 260 -8.26 -1.91 -15.15
C ASN A 260 -8.79 -3.00 -16.13
N GLY A 261 -8.40 -4.27 -15.94
CA GLY A 261 -8.85 -5.38 -16.78
C GLY A 261 -8.27 -5.40 -18.19
N LEU A 262 -7.09 -4.76 -18.38
CA LEU A 262 -6.39 -4.73 -19.66
C LEU A 262 -5.33 -5.84 -19.73
N ALA A 263 -5.01 -6.30 -20.95
CA ALA A 263 -3.85 -7.13 -21.23
C ALA A 263 -2.59 -6.26 -21.24
N PRO A 264 -1.65 -6.39 -20.25
CA PRO A 264 -0.52 -5.46 -20.10
C PRO A 264 0.36 -5.35 -21.33
N MET A 265 0.59 -6.47 -22.04
CA MET A 265 1.39 -6.47 -23.26
C MET A 265 0.73 -5.68 -24.39
N LYS A 266 -0.59 -5.80 -24.54
CA LYS A 266 -1.34 -5.00 -25.54
C LYS A 266 -1.28 -3.52 -25.16
N TYR A 267 -1.42 -3.19 -23.88
CA TYR A 267 -1.37 -1.82 -23.40
C TYR A 267 0.01 -1.17 -23.64
N ILE A 268 1.10 -1.83 -23.27
CA ILE A 268 2.45 -1.32 -23.55
C ILE A 268 2.69 -1.18 -25.05
N LYS A 269 2.25 -2.17 -25.85
CA LYS A 269 2.36 -2.09 -27.32
C LYS A 269 1.58 -0.90 -27.90
N TYR A 270 0.34 -0.66 -27.41
CA TYR A 270 -0.48 0.48 -27.84
C TYR A 270 0.24 1.79 -27.59
N ILE A 271 0.72 2.03 -26.34
CA ILE A 271 1.49 3.22 -25.98
C ILE A 271 2.69 3.40 -26.91
N LEU A 272 3.52 2.38 -27.08
CA LEU A 272 4.76 2.47 -27.86
C LEU A 272 4.53 2.57 -29.37
N SER A 273 3.36 2.20 -29.88
CA SER A 273 3.04 2.32 -31.31
C SER A 273 2.51 3.70 -31.67
N ASP A 274 1.82 4.36 -30.75
CA ASP A 274 1.06 5.59 -31.03
C ASP A 274 1.72 6.84 -30.43
N MET A 275 2.15 6.75 -29.17
CA MET A 275 2.69 7.89 -28.43
C MET A 275 3.90 8.58 -29.07
N PRO A 276 4.88 7.89 -29.72
CA PRO A 276 6.02 8.55 -30.36
C PRO A 276 5.64 9.51 -31.49
N GLY A 277 4.46 9.36 -32.07
CA GLY A 277 3.92 10.25 -33.12
C GLY A 277 3.02 11.36 -32.60
N SER A 278 2.69 11.36 -31.30
CA SER A 278 1.81 12.37 -30.72
C SER A 278 2.58 13.58 -30.21
N ALA A 279 1.92 14.74 -30.21
CA ALA A 279 2.49 16.01 -29.73
C ALA A 279 2.31 16.22 -28.22
N PHE A 280 2.39 15.15 -27.40
CA PHE A 280 2.10 15.20 -25.96
C PHE A 280 3.03 16.12 -25.15
N LEU A 281 4.22 16.46 -25.67
CA LEU A 281 5.13 17.43 -25.04
C LEU A 281 4.63 18.85 -25.16
N GLU A 282 3.96 19.18 -26.26
CA GLU A 282 3.33 20.47 -26.52
C GLU A 282 1.90 20.53 -25.97
N HIS A 283 1.22 19.38 -25.95
CA HIS A 283 -0.15 19.15 -25.54
C HIS A 283 -0.24 18.06 -24.47
N PRO A 284 0.09 18.36 -23.20
CA PRO A 284 0.10 17.37 -22.13
C PRO A 284 -1.26 16.67 -21.90
N GLU A 285 -2.37 17.29 -22.31
CA GLU A 285 -3.73 16.70 -22.28
C GLU A 285 -3.85 15.45 -23.15
N TYR A 286 -3.02 15.29 -24.18
CA TYR A 286 -3.00 14.08 -25.03
C TYR A 286 -2.53 12.83 -24.27
N LEU A 287 -1.88 12.99 -23.11
CA LEU A 287 -1.56 11.86 -22.24
C LEU A 287 -2.80 11.16 -21.70
N ASP A 288 -3.94 11.83 -21.65
CA ASP A 288 -5.20 11.25 -21.19
C ASP A 288 -5.73 10.19 -22.16
N ASP A 289 -5.33 10.23 -23.43
CA ASP A 289 -5.66 9.21 -24.43
C ASP A 289 -4.96 7.87 -24.18
N TYR A 290 -3.90 7.86 -23.39
CA TYR A 290 -3.15 6.65 -23.03
C TYR A 290 -3.50 6.11 -21.64
N LEU A 291 -4.42 6.75 -20.89
CA LEU A 291 -4.80 6.28 -19.58
C LEU A 291 -5.59 4.96 -19.67
N PRO A 292 -5.39 3.99 -18.77
CA PRO A 292 -5.97 2.65 -18.84
C PRO A 292 -7.49 2.62 -18.89
N TRP A 293 -8.15 3.68 -18.48
CA TRP A 293 -9.62 3.81 -18.51
C TRP A 293 -10.17 4.56 -19.72
N ASN A 294 -9.29 5.08 -20.60
CA ASN A 294 -9.72 5.69 -21.85
C ASN A 294 -10.49 4.66 -22.71
N PRO A 295 -11.62 5.01 -23.32
CA PRO A 295 -12.44 4.09 -24.13
C PRO A 295 -11.65 3.40 -25.24
N LEU A 296 -10.78 4.11 -25.97
CA LEU A 296 -9.95 3.53 -27.03
C LEU A 296 -8.94 2.51 -26.47
N VAL A 297 -8.29 2.84 -25.36
CA VAL A 297 -7.37 1.92 -24.70
C VAL A 297 -8.11 0.65 -24.27
N LYS A 298 -9.33 0.77 -23.71
CA LYS A 298 -10.16 -0.38 -23.33
C LYS A 298 -10.58 -1.23 -24.53
N GLU A 299 -10.84 -0.61 -25.67
CA GLU A 299 -11.21 -1.31 -26.91
C GLU A 299 -10.03 -2.15 -27.44
N PHE A 300 -8.83 -1.55 -27.53
CA PHE A 300 -7.67 -2.21 -28.14
C PHE A 300 -6.88 -3.12 -27.20
N CYS A 301 -6.99 -2.91 -25.88
CA CYS A 301 -6.08 -3.54 -24.91
C CYS A 301 -6.74 -4.56 -23.96
N ARG A 302 -8.01 -4.85 -24.10
CA ARG A 302 -8.68 -5.94 -23.37
C ARG A 302 -8.31 -7.33 -23.87
#